data_fc340dd4de78176cbbfadd2d28d57d0a
#
_entry.id   fc340dd4de78176cbbfadd2d28d57d0a
#
_cell.length_a   1.000
_cell.length_b   1.000
_cell.length_c   1.000
_cell.angle_alpha   90.00
_cell.angle_beta   90.00
_cell.angle_gamma   90.00
#
_symmetry.space_group_name_H-M   'P 1'
#
loop_
_entity.id
_entity.type
_entity.pdbx_description
1 polymer ?
#
loop_
_entity_poly.entity_id
_entity_poly.type
_entity_poly.pdbx_seq_one_letter_code
_entity_poly.pdbx_strand_id
1 'polypeptide(L)'
;VGSEMCIRDRVILEAINRIRRTRKHMYDYDYILFDLPPFLGELTIAVLAAVNYILVPASVDSYSLNGFGALNDTVNYLVNSGRNPDLRIIGIFFTMMQANSYYIGLYADAIDALGDTFMKSTIRQNVNARKANECGCPLCWLKRNAGITKDYIHLTEEVLRRCNLLKEDEHLPNLAD
;
A
#
# COMPACT_ATOMS: atom_id res chain seq x y z
N VAL A 1 23.72 17.33 5.52
CA VAL A 1 22.37 16.71 5.41
C VAL A 1 22.29 15.83 4.15
N GLY A 2 22.93 16.19 3.04
CA GLY A 2 22.84 15.43 1.77
C GLY A 2 23.59 14.10 1.74
N SER A 3 24.72 13.96 2.44
CA SER A 3 25.59 12.76 2.36
C SER A 3 25.06 11.57 3.17
N GLU A 4 24.49 11.78 4.35
CA GLU A 4 23.97 10.70 5.19
C GLU A 4 22.68 10.08 4.60
N MET A 5 21.82 10.90 4.03
CA MET A 5 20.62 10.43 3.36
C MET A 5 20.93 9.55 2.14
N CYS A 6 21.98 9.89 1.36
CA CYS A 6 22.46 9.05 0.26
C CYS A 6 23.02 7.71 0.71
N ILE A 7 23.64 7.63 1.91
CA ILE A 7 24.19 6.37 2.43
C ILE A 7 23.05 5.43 2.83
N ARG A 8 22.01 5.91 3.52
CA ARG A 8 20.86 5.10 3.94
C ARG A 8 20.02 4.62 2.75
N ASP A 9 19.79 5.47 1.77
CA ASP A 9 19.12 5.08 0.51
C ASP A 9 19.88 3.93 -0.16
N ARG A 10 21.22 4.02 -0.20
CA ARG A 10 22.07 2.99 -0.78
C ARG A 10 21.97 1.67 -0.02
N VAL A 11 21.92 1.69 1.30
CA VAL A 11 21.79 0.46 2.13
C VAL A 11 20.48 -0.28 1.82
N ILE A 12 19.36 0.43 1.73
CA ILE A 12 18.06 -0.19 1.40
C ILE A 12 18.07 -0.72 -0.04
N LEU A 13 18.56 0.06 -0.97
CA LEU A 13 18.67 -0.37 -2.38
C LEU A 13 19.59 -1.59 -2.53
N GLU A 14 20.72 -1.62 -1.81
CA GLU A 14 21.61 -2.77 -1.78
C GLU A 14 20.97 -4.00 -1.16
N ALA A 15 20.17 -3.84 -0.08
CA ALA A 15 19.43 -4.92 0.54
C ALA A 15 18.39 -5.52 -0.44
N ILE A 16 17.61 -4.66 -1.13
CA ILE A 16 16.66 -5.09 -2.17
C ILE A 16 17.40 -5.82 -3.30
N ASN A 17 18.50 -5.26 -3.78
CA ASN A 17 19.30 -5.87 -4.84
C ASN A 17 19.93 -7.19 -4.40
N ARG A 18 20.30 -7.32 -3.13
CA ARG A 18 20.81 -8.57 -2.57
C ARG A 18 19.71 -9.64 -2.56
N ILE A 19 18.50 -9.31 -2.12
CA ILE A 19 17.34 -10.22 -2.17
C ILE A 19 17.09 -10.67 -3.61
N ARG A 20 17.07 -9.74 -4.58
CA ARG A 20 16.90 -10.04 -6.01
C ARG A 20 18.01 -10.95 -6.57
N ARG A 21 19.26 -10.82 -6.12
CA ARG A 21 20.41 -11.63 -6.58
C ARG A 21 20.47 -13.01 -5.93
N THR A 22 19.94 -13.16 -4.72
CA THR A 22 19.93 -14.41 -3.97
C THR A 22 18.88 -15.42 -4.50
N ARG A 23 18.17 -15.06 -5.57
CA ARG A 23 17.15 -15.85 -6.29
C ARG A 23 17.54 -17.29 -6.62
N LYS A 24 18.79 -17.70 -6.39
CA LYS A 24 19.30 -18.98 -6.90
C LYS A 24 18.95 -20.20 -6.06
N HIS A 25 18.45 -20.07 -4.82
CA HIS A 25 18.42 -21.30 -3.99
C HIS A 25 17.26 -21.51 -3.00
N MET A 26 16.36 -20.56 -2.65
CA MET A 26 15.33 -20.94 -1.66
C MET A 26 13.98 -20.21 -1.64
N TYR A 27 13.87 -18.96 -2.10
CA TYR A 27 12.59 -18.22 -2.09
C TYR A 27 12.50 -17.28 -3.28
N ASP A 28 11.64 -17.59 -4.25
CA ASP A 28 11.25 -16.64 -5.31
C ASP A 28 10.12 -15.76 -4.77
N TYR A 29 10.46 -14.54 -4.38
CA TYR A 29 9.46 -13.54 -4.03
C TYR A 29 9.14 -12.71 -5.29
N ASP A 30 7.85 -12.60 -5.62
CA ASP A 30 7.37 -11.74 -6.69
C ASP A 30 7.25 -10.29 -6.21
N TYR A 31 6.96 -10.10 -4.93
CA TYR A 31 6.71 -8.79 -4.32
C TYR A 31 7.47 -8.64 -3.00
N ILE A 32 7.89 -7.39 -2.72
CA ILE A 32 8.44 -6.98 -1.43
C ILE A 32 7.56 -5.86 -0.90
N LEU A 33 6.96 -6.06 0.26
CA LEU A 33 6.14 -5.08 0.95
C LEU A 33 6.92 -4.46 2.10
N PHE A 34 6.94 -3.12 2.16
CA PHE A 34 7.50 -2.37 3.27
C PHE A 34 6.35 -1.76 4.08
N ASP A 35 6.21 -2.20 5.32
CA ASP A 35 5.31 -1.56 6.28
C ASP A 35 6.06 -0.41 6.95
N LEU A 36 5.56 0.83 6.73
CA LEU A 36 6.24 2.05 7.14
C LEU A 36 5.43 2.79 8.20
N PRO A 37 6.12 3.49 9.14
CA PRO A 37 5.43 4.32 10.11
C PRO A 37 4.72 5.51 9.43
N PRO A 38 3.66 6.06 10.06
CA PRO A 38 2.81 7.09 9.45
C PRO A 38 3.43 8.50 9.48
N PHE A 39 4.74 8.62 9.28
CA PHE A 39 5.46 9.89 9.21
C PHE A 39 6.60 9.82 8.19
N LEU A 40 6.90 10.97 7.59
CA LEU A 40 7.96 11.13 6.59
C LEU A 40 9.32 11.35 7.25
N GLY A 41 9.80 10.33 8.00
CA GLY A 41 11.14 10.32 8.56
C GLY A 41 12.19 9.85 7.56
N GLU A 42 13.46 9.91 7.96
CA GLU A 42 14.60 9.51 7.12
C GLU A 42 14.47 8.08 6.58
N LEU A 43 14.03 7.12 7.42
CA LEU A 43 13.82 5.74 6.99
C LEU A 43 12.75 5.63 5.90
N THR A 44 11.61 6.33 6.09
CA THR A 44 10.53 6.36 5.09
C THR A 44 11.05 6.91 3.76
N ILE A 45 11.76 8.04 3.78
CA ILE A 45 12.33 8.65 2.57
C ILE A 45 13.34 7.70 1.90
N ALA A 46 14.16 7.00 2.68
CA ALA A 46 15.13 6.04 2.15
C ALA A 46 14.44 4.85 1.46
N VAL A 47 13.33 4.36 2.02
CA VAL A 47 12.52 3.31 1.37
C VAL A 47 11.86 3.85 0.10
N LEU A 48 11.26 5.06 0.14
CA LEU A 48 10.65 5.68 -1.03
C LEU A 48 11.65 5.90 -2.17
N ALA A 49 12.93 6.13 -1.86
CA ALA A 49 13.98 6.22 -2.88
C ALA A 49 14.32 4.87 -3.55
N ALA A 50 13.80 3.73 -3.04
CA ALA A 50 14.17 2.40 -3.50
C ALA A 50 13.00 1.52 -3.99
N VAL A 51 11.75 1.90 -3.72
CA VAL A 51 10.55 1.15 -4.10
C VAL A 51 9.96 1.65 -5.42
N ASN A 52 9.11 0.82 -6.04
CA ASN A 52 8.44 1.20 -7.28
C ASN A 52 7.10 1.90 -7.03
N TYR A 53 6.36 1.43 -6.02
CA TYR A 53 4.98 1.82 -5.79
C TYR A 53 4.73 2.19 -4.34
N ILE A 54 3.81 3.14 -4.15
CA ILE A 54 3.30 3.54 -2.85
C ILE A 54 1.80 3.26 -2.83
N LEU A 55 1.35 2.53 -1.81
CA LEU A 55 -0.06 2.33 -1.50
C LEU A 55 -0.35 3.01 -0.15
N VAL A 56 -1.35 3.88 -0.11
CA VAL A 56 -1.65 4.71 1.06
C VAL A 56 -2.94 4.27 1.73
N PRO A 57 -2.87 3.54 2.85
CA PRO A 57 -4.04 3.32 3.68
C PRO A 57 -4.39 4.61 4.44
N ALA A 58 -5.63 5.03 4.38
CA ALA A 58 -6.14 6.18 5.11
C ALA A 58 -7.28 5.77 6.04
N SER A 59 -7.32 6.27 7.27
CA SER A 59 -8.51 6.21 8.09
C SER A 59 -9.49 7.31 7.61
N VAL A 60 -10.79 7.11 7.89
CA VAL A 60 -11.87 7.97 7.39
C VAL A 60 -11.98 9.27 8.22
N ASP A 61 -10.89 9.77 8.72
CA ASP A 61 -10.83 11.07 9.38
C ASP A 61 -10.12 12.11 8.50
N SER A 62 -10.47 13.36 8.70
CA SER A 62 -9.92 14.49 7.93
C SER A 62 -8.39 14.65 8.05
N TYR A 63 -7.78 14.05 9.07
CA TYR A 63 -6.32 14.13 9.28
C TYR A 63 -5.54 13.26 8.31
N SER A 64 -6.08 12.10 7.93
CA SER A 64 -5.41 11.18 6.99
C SER A 64 -5.24 11.78 5.60
N LEU A 65 -6.20 12.58 5.12
CA LEU A 65 -6.12 13.26 3.83
C LEU A 65 -5.15 14.45 3.86
N ASN A 66 -5.03 15.14 5.01
CA ASN A 66 -4.09 16.26 5.16
C ASN A 66 -2.61 15.82 5.06
N GLY A 67 -2.28 14.59 5.47
CA GLY A 67 -0.92 14.03 5.32
C GLY A 67 -0.53 13.72 3.88
N PHE A 68 -1.50 13.57 2.98
CA PHE A 68 -1.25 13.22 1.59
C PHE A 68 -0.48 14.30 0.83
N GLY A 69 -0.73 15.58 1.10
CA GLY A 69 0.00 16.69 0.46
C GLY A 69 1.51 16.59 0.67
N ALA A 70 1.96 16.40 1.90
CA ALA A 70 3.38 16.27 2.22
C ALA A 70 4.03 15.01 1.60
N LEU A 71 3.28 13.90 1.52
CA LEU A 71 3.73 12.70 0.83
C LEU A 71 3.90 12.96 -0.66
N ASN A 72 2.90 13.59 -1.30
CA ASN A 72 2.94 13.91 -2.72
C ASN A 72 4.11 14.84 -3.08
N ASP A 73 4.39 15.86 -2.25
CA ASP A 73 5.54 16.75 -2.42
C ASP A 73 6.86 15.98 -2.31
N THR A 74 6.96 15.04 -1.36
CA THR A 74 8.14 14.19 -1.20
C THR A 74 8.34 13.27 -2.41
N VAL A 75 7.28 12.67 -2.93
CA VAL A 75 7.32 11.83 -4.14
C VAL A 75 7.77 12.65 -5.34
N ASN A 76 7.16 13.82 -5.55
CA ASN A 76 7.54 14.74 -6.62
C ASN A 76 9.02 15.15 -6.53
N TYR A 77 9.53 15.42 -5.33
CA TYR A 77 10.94 15.71 -5.11
C TYR A 77 11.83 14.52 -5.53
N LEU A 78 11.51 13.29 -5.10
CA LEU A 78 12.29 12.10 -5.43
C LEU A 78 12.30 11.81 -6.93
N VAL A 79 11.17 11.96 -7.60
CA VAL A 79 11.04 11.78 -9.04
C VAL A 79 11.82 12.85 -9.80
N ASN A 80 11.58 14.14 -9.50
CA ASN A 80 12.18 15.27 -10.23
C ASN A 80 13.69 15.40 -9.99
N SER A 81 14.18 14.98 -8.82
CA SER A 81 15.63 14.98 -8.52
C SER A 81 16.38 13.80 -9.16
N GLY A 82 15.66 12.88 -9.83
CA GLY A 82 16.24 11.67 -10.41
C GLY A 82 16.66 10.60 -9.39
N ARG A 83 16.30 10.77 -8.08
CA ARG A 83 16.62 9.79 -7.04
C ARG A 83 15.81 8.50 -7.17
N ASN A 84 14.56 8.63 -7.57
CA ASN A 84 13.69 7.50 -7.95
C ASN A 84 12.67 7.96 -9.00
N PRO A 85 13.07 8.03 -10.29
CA PRO A 85 12.21 8.56 -11.35
C PRO A 85 10.98 7.68 -11.65
N ASP A 86 11.00 6.41 -11.25
CA ASP A 86 9.92 5.45 -11.51
C ASP A 86 8.93 5.32 -10.34
N LEU A 87 9.14 6.07 -9.25
CA LEU A 87 8.27 6.03 -8.08
C LEU A 87 6.87 6.55 -8.41
N ARG A 88 5.84 5.78 -8.03
CA ARG A 88 4.44 6.14 -8.27
C ARG A 88 3.57 5.87 -7.06
N ILE A 89 2.65 6.78 -6.76
CA ILE A 89 1.52 6.51 -5.86
C ILE A 89 0.47 5.78 -6.68
N ILE A 90 0.24 4.49 -6.36
CA ILE A 90 -0.75 3.67 -7.08
C ILE A 90 -2.16 3.84 -6.54
N GLY A 91 -2.32 4.32 -5.34
CA GLY A 91 -3.63 4.65 -4.82
C GLY A 91 -3.68 4.96 -3.33
N ILE A 92 -4.77 5.62 -2.96
CA ILE A 92 -5.20 5.85 -1.60
C ILE A 92 -6.49 5.07 -1.40
N PHE A 93 -6.63 4.35 -0.30
CA PHE A 93 -7.86 3.63 0.03
C PHE A 93 -8.25 3.79 1.48
N PHE A 94 -9.54 3.75 1.75
CA PHE A 94 -10.02 3.82 3.12
C PHE A 94 -9.97 2.48 3.83
N THR A 95 -9.50 2.53 5.09
CA THR A 95 -9.55 1.41 6.04
C THR A 95 -10.52 1.71 7.17
N MET A 96 -10.89 0.68 7.94
CA MET A 96 -11.79 0.78 9.10
C MET A 96 -13.15 1.39 8.77
N MET A 97 -13.63 1.23 7.52
CA MET A 97 -14.92 1.72 7.07
C MET A 97 -16.07 1.12 7.85
N GLN A 98 -17.02 1.96 8.25
CA GLN A 98 -18.27 1.55 8.88
C GLN A 98 -19.44 1.80 7.91
N ALA A 99 -20.46 0.96 7.98
CA ALA A 99 -21.64 1.06 7.12
C ALA A 99 -22.65 2.09 7.69
N ASN A 100 -22.33 3.38 7.56
CA ASN A 100 -23.25 4.47 7.91
C ASN A 100 -23.14 5.63 6.92
N SER A 101 -24.11 6.53 6.93
CA SER A 101 -24.21 7.64 5.97
C SER A 101 -23.03 8.62 6.03
N TYR A 102 -22.44 8.82 7.21
CA TYR A 102 -21.29 9.68 7.39
C TYR A 102 -20.08 9.17 6.60
N TYR A 103 -19.76 7.88 6.72
CA TYR A 103 -18.64 7.27 6.00
C TYR A 103 -18.87 7.22 4.48
N ILE A 104 -20.12 7.03 4.05
CA ILE A 104 -20.49 7.07 2.63
C ILE A 104 -20.26 8.48 2.07
N GLY A 105 -20.64 9.54 2.82
CA GLY A 105 -20.38 10.92 2.42
C GLY A 105 -18.89 11.22 2.27
N LEU A 106 -18.08 10.86 3.26
CA LEU A 106 -16.63 11.05 3.21
C LEU A 106 -15.95 10.29 2.07
N TYR A 107 -16.48 9.10 1.73
CA TYR A 107 -15.98 8.34 0.58
C TYR A 107 -16.28 9.08 -0.74
N ALA A 108 -17.47 9.64 -0.89
CA ALA A 108 -17.82 10.45 -2.07
C ALA A 108 -16.94 11.71 -2.17
N ASP A 109 -16.75 12.44 -1.06
CA ASP A 109 -15.88 13.62 -1.00
C ASP A 109 -14.44 13.27 -1.36
N ALA A 110 -13.92 12.10 -0.94
CA ALA A 110 -12.58 11.66 -1.27
C ALA A 110 -12.42 11.34 -2.76
N ILE A 111 -13.42 10.71 -3.38
CA ILE A 111 -13.44 10.47 -4.84
C ILE A 111 -13.42 11.80 -5.59
N ASP A 112 -14.25 12.76 -5.20
CA ASP A 112 -14.34 14.06 -5.85
C ASP A 112 -13.02 14.85 -5.71
N ALA A 113 -12.35 14.76 -4.56
CA ALA A 113 -11.11 15.48 -4.29
C ALA A 113 -9.87 14.84 -4.94
N LEU A 114 -9.78 13.51 -5.00
CA LEU A 114 -8.58 12.78 -5.37
C LEU A 114 -8.69 12.06 -6.74
N GLY A 115 -9.90 12.00 -7.30
CA GLY A 115 -10.15 11.37 -8.60
C GLY A 115 -9.62 9.94 -8.68
N ASP A 116 -8.93 9.64 -9.78
CA ASP A 116 -8.37 8.30 -10.04
C ASP A 116 -7.27 7.88 -9.04
N THR A 117 -6.71 8.80 -8.28
CA THR A 117 -5.76 8.46 -7.21
C THR A 117 -6.44 7.73 -6.05
N PHE A 118 -7.75 7.96 -5.86
CA PHE A 118 -8.52 7.26 -4.85
C PHE A 118 -8.98 5.90 -5.37
N MET A 119 -8.85 4.86 -4.55
CA MET A 119 -9.19 3.48 -4.94
C MET A 119 -10.67 3.20 -4.68
N LYS A 120 -11.25 2.35 -5.53
CA LYS A 120 -12.64 1.88 -5.36
C LYS A 120 -12.75 0.91 -4.19
N SER A 121 -11.71 0.15 -3.94
CA SER A 121 -11.65 -0.83 -2.84
C SER A 121 -11.49 -0.13 -1.49
N THR A 122 -12.25 -0.58 -0.51
CA THR A 122 -12.17 -0.13 0.89
C THR A 122 -12.13 -1.33 1.82
N ILE A 123 -11.52 -1.16 3.00
CA ILE A 123 -11.46 -2.22 4.02
C ILE A 123 -12.40 -1.85 5.16
N ARG A 124 -13.40 -2.70 5.39
CA ARG A 124 -14.35 -2.51 6.50
C ARG A 124 -13.71 -2.75 7.85
N GLN A 125 -14.22 -2.07 8.88
CA GLN A 125 -13.91 -2.40 10.26
C GLN A 125 -14.53 -3.75 10.61
N ASN A 126 -13.73 -4.69 11.14
CA ASN A 126 -14.23 -6.03 11.47
C ASN A 126 -13.41 -6.67 12.59
N VAL A 127 -14.11 -7.33 13.53
CA VAL A 127 -13.48 -8.02 14.67
C VAL A 127 -12.60 -9.21 14.25
N ASN A 128 -12.82 -9.79 13.07
CA ASN A 128 -12.00 -10.90 12.58
C ASN A 128 -10.58 -10.49 12.27
N ALA A 129 -10.32 -9.23 11.87
CA ALA A 129 -8.96 -8.72 11.71
C ALA A 129 -8.18 -8.73 13.03
N ARG A 130 -8.84 -8.29 14.14
CA ARG A 130 -8.24 -8.35 15.48
C ARG A 130 -7.96 -9.80 15.89
N LYS A 131 -8.91 -10.71 15.70
CA LYS A 131 -8.74 -12.13 16.02
C LYS A 131 -7.60 -12.77 15.22
N ALA A 132 -7.43 -12.42 13.95
CA ALA A 132 -6.34 -12.90 13.12
C ALA A 132 -4.98 -12.46 13.70
N ASN A 133 -4.86 -11.19 14.10
CA ASN A 133 -3.66 -10.68 14.77
C ASN A 133 -3.38 -11.38 16.11
N GLU A 134 -4.40 -11.57 16.95
CA GLU A 134 -4.26 -12.28 18.23
C GLU A 134 -3.82 -13.74 18.05
N CYS A 135 -4.29 -14.41 17.01
CA CYS A 135 -3.91 -15.79 16.68
C CYS A 135 -2.59 -15.88 15.91
N GLY A 136 -2.01 -14.78 15.46
CA GLY A 136 -0.81 -14.78 14.61
C GLY A 136 -1.00 -15.50 13.28
N CYS A 137 -2.23 -15.50 12.73
CA CYS A 137 -2.54 -16.22 11.51
C CYS A 137 -3.17 -15.30 10.46
N PRO A 138 -2.92 -15.54 9.16
CA PRO A 138 -3.52 -14.76 8.09
C PRO A 138 -5.05 -14.80 8.13
N LEU A 139 -5.68 -13.65 7.91
CA LEU A 139 -7.15 -13.51 7.93
C LEU A 139 -7.83 -14.46 6.93
N CYS A 140 -7.24 -14.64 5.75
CA CYS A 140 -7.74 -15.55 4.72
C CYS A 140 -7.74 -17.02 5.15
N TRP A 141 -6.88 -17.43 6.07
CA TRP A 141 -6.89 -18.78 6.64
C TRP A 141 -7.89 -18.88 7.78
N LEU A 142 -7.99 -17.85 8.62
CA LEU A 142 -8.90 -17.86 9.77
C LEU A 142 -10.37 -17.76 9.37
N LYS A 143 -10.70 -16.89 8.41
CA LYS A 143 -12.05 -16.55 7.99
C LYS A 143 -12.14 -16.30 6.48
N ARG A 144 -11.94 -17.35 5.70
CA ARG A 144 -11.87 -17.30 4.23
C ARG A 144 -13.07 -16.57 3.59
N ASN A 145 -14.28 -16.85 4.01
CA ASN A 145 -15.51 -16.30 3.43
C ASN A 145 -16.03 -15.02 4.12
N ALA A 146 -15.26 -14.45 5.07
CA ALA A 146 -15.68 -13.22 5.73
C ALA A 146 -15.67 -12.02 4.76
N GLY A 147 -16.60 -11.08 4.95
CA GLY A 147 -16.68 -9.88 4.12
C GLY A 147 -15.35 -9.10 4.07
N ILE A 148 -14.64 -8.98 5.20
CA ILE A 148 -13.35 -8.31 5.26
C ILE A 148 -12.28 -9.06 4.44
N THR A 149 -12.31 -10.39 4.36
CA THR A 149 -11.39 -11.16 3.51
C THR A 149 -11.63 -10.85 2.04
N LYS A 150 -12.89 -10.72 1.64
CA LYS A 150 -13.26 -10.29 0.28
C LYS A 150 -12.80 -8.86 -0.01
N ASP A 151 -12.89 -7.95 0.96
CA ASP A 151 -12.38 -6.58 0.80
C ASP A 151 -10.88 -6.59 0.48
N TYR A 152 -10.08 -7.40 1.20
CA TYR A 152 -8.64 -7.53 0.92
C TYR A 152 -8.35 -8.17 -0.44
N ILE A 153 -9.16 -9.13 -0.90
CA ILE A 153 -9.03 -9.73 -2.23
C ILE A 153 -9.28 -8.66 -3.30
N HIS A 154 -10.37 -7.90 -3.19
CA HIS A 154 -10.69 -6.82 -4.15
C HIS A 154 -9.61 -5.73 -4.15
N LEU A 155 -9.11 -5.34 -2.96
CA LEU A 155 -7.99 -4.40 -2.87
C LEU A 155 -6.75 -4.94 -3.57
N THR A 156 -6.41 -6.21 -3.36
CA THR A 156 -5.25 -6.83 -4.01
C THR A 156 -5.39 -6.86 -5.52
N GLU A 157 -6.56 -7.24 -6.05
CA GLU A 157 -6.83 -7.20 -7.49
C GLU A 157 -6.70 -5.78 -8.06
N GLU A 158 -7.27 -4.77 -7.38
CA GLU A 158 -7.16 -3.38 -7.81
C GLU A 158 -5.71 -2.88 -7.81
N VAL A 159 -4.92 -3.23 -6.78
CA VAL A 159 -3.48 -2.93 -6.71
C VAL A 159 -2.75 -3.57 -7.89
N LEU A 160 -2.96 -4.85 -8.16
CA LEU A 160 -2.30 -5.55 -9.24
C LEU A 160 -2.66 -4.96 -10.62
N ARG A 161 -3.93 -4.58 -10.85
CA ARG A 161 -4.35 -3.89 -12.08
C ARG A 161 -3.66 -2.53 -12.23
N ARG A 162 -3.61 -1.73 -11.18
CA ARG A 162 -2.92 -0.43 -11.19
C ARG A 162 -1.40 -0.54 -11.41
N CYS A 163 -0.81 -1.67 -11.04
CA CYS A 163 0.58 -2.01 -11.34
C CYS A 163 0.79 -2.64 -12.73
N ASN A 164 -0.27 -2.85 -13.53
CA ASN A 164 -0.26 -3.59 -14.81
C ASN A 164 0.22 -5.05 -14.67
N LEU A 165 -0.08 -5.68 -13.54
CA LEU A 165 0.29 -7.07 -13.22
C LEU A 165 -0.90 -8.03 -13.30
N LEU A 166 -2.11 -7.51 -13.44
CA LEU A 166 -3.35 -8.25 -13.62
C LEU A 166 -4.19 -7.54 -14.68
N LYS A 167 -4.77 -8.27 -15.63
CA LYS A 167 -5.65 -7.70 -16.64
C LYS A 167 -7.04 -7.40 -16.07
N GLU A 168 -7.82 -6.55 -16.77
CA GLU A 168 -9.15 -6.13 -16.32
C GLU A 168 -10.14 -7.30 -16.17
N ASP A 169 -10.03 -8.31 -17.02
CA ASP A 169 -10.87 -9.51 -17.06
C ASP A 169 -10.31 -10.68 -16.20
N GLU A 170 -9.12 -10.54 -15.63
CA GLU A 170 -8.51 -11.54 -14.77
C GLU A 170 -8.88 -11.31 -13.30
N HIS A 171 -9.04 -12.41 -12.57
CA HIS A 171 -9.28 -12.43 -11.13
C HIS A 171 -8.27 -13.32 -10.42
N LEU A 172 -7.99 -13.00 -9.16
CA LEU A 172 -7.17 -13.86 -8.32
C LEU A 172 -7.85 -15.22 -8.14
N PRO A 173 -7.06 -16.31 -8.01
CA PRO A 173 -7.61 -17.64 -7.71
C PRO A 173 -8.52 -17.59 -6.49
N ASN A 174 -9.63 -18.31 -6.57
CA ASN A 174 -10.54 -18.37 -5.44
C ASN A 174 -9.79 -19.00 -4.26
N LEU A 175 -9.60 -18.28 -3.16
CA LEU A 175 -8.95 -18.80 -1.95
C LEU A 175 -9.74 -19.98 -1.32
N ALA A 176 -10.84 -20.42 -1.97
CA ALA A 176 -11.69 -21.52 -1.52
C ALA A 176 -11.15 -22.90 -1.96
N ASP A 177 -10.26 -22.94 -2.93
CA ASP A 177 -9.60 -24.14 -3.43
C ASP A 177 -8.23 -24.34 -2.75
#